data_1d229fd0a93b3d602f4c53cbc4e90863
#
_entry.id   1d229fd0a93b3d602f4c53cbc4e90863
#
_cell.length_a   1.000
_cell.length_b   1.000
_cell.length_c   1.000
_cell.angle_alpha   90.00
_cell.angle_beta   90.00
_cell.angle_gamma   90.00
#
_symmetry.space_group_name_H-M   'P 1'
#
loop_
_entity.id
_entity.type
_entity.pdbx_description
1 polymer ?
#
loop_
_entity_poly.entity_id
_entity_poly.type
_entity_poly.pdbx_seq_one_letter_code
_entity_poly.pdbx_strand_id
1 'polypeptide(L)'
;GLVPFTFSGALHDRFAAISGIAAPVTVTTQDKTRFSEAMLFTHRGLSGPAILQASSYWHPGEAITLEYLPAERVRSELTHARNTEPKKRVTDWMVEYLPGRLTADIFGEMGLRNQIGTLSNADIDRLAERLSAHTISPTATEGYRTAEVTVGGVNTDELSSKTMESKLCEGLYFIGEVVDVTGWLGGYNFQ
;
A
#
# COMPACT_ATOMS: atom_id res chain seq x y z
N GLY A 1 -13.92 2.10 -4.62
CA GLY A 1 -12.97 3.13 -4.28
C GLY A 1 -12.81 3.37 -2.80
N LEU A 2 -11.64 3.75 -2.40
CA LEU A 2 -11.22 4.06 -1.02
C LEU A 2 -11.68 2.99 -0.01
N VAL A 3 -11.26 1.74 -0.23
CA VAL A 3 -11.70 0.58 0.54
C VAL A 3 -10.51 -0.30 0.93
N PRO A 4 -10.48 -0.89 2.15
CA PRO A 4 -9.41 -1.79 2.56
C PRO A 4 -9.33 -3.05 1.69
N PHE A 5 -8.10 -3.57 1.51
CA PHE A 5 -7.85 -4.87 0.90
C PHE A 5 -7.95 -6.00 1.89
N THR A 6 -8.49 -7.13 1.44
CA THR A 6 -8.51 -8.38 2.18
C THR A 6 -7.59 -9.41 1.54
N PHE A 7 -7.10 -10.33 2.37
CA PHE A 7 -6.21 -11.41 1.95
C PHE A 7 -6.75 -12.74 2.47
N SER A 8 -6.22 -13.85 1.97
CA SER A 8 -6.57 -15.20 2.39
C SER A 8 -5.31 -16.04 2.65
N GLY A 9 -5.49 -17.17 3.33
CA GLY A 9 -4.41 -18.13 3.62
C GLY A 9 -3.28 -17.52 4.47
N ALA A 10 -2.06 -17.96 4.24
CA ALA A 10 -0.89 -17.59 5.04
C ALA A 10 -0.63 -16.08 5.12
N LEU A 11 -0.93 -15.34 4.07
CA LEU A 11 -0.74 -13.89 4.05
C LEU A 11 -1.75 -13.17 4.95
N HIS A 12 -3.00 -13.65 5.00
CA HIS A 12 -4.01 -13.18 5.94
C HIS A 12 -3.54 -13.39 7.39
N ASP A 13 -3.13 -14.62 7.74
CA ASP A 13 -2.71 -14.96 9.10
C ASP A 13 -1.51 -14.12 9.55
N ARG A 14 -0.58 -13.91 8.63
CA ARG A 14 0.60 -13.08 8.85
C ARG A 14 0.22 -11.61 9.13
N PHE A 15 -0.65 -11.00 8.33
CA PHE A 15 -1.07 -9.61 8.52
C PHE A 15 -1.93 -9.45 9.78
N ALA A 16 -2.78 -10.42 10.09
CA ALA A 16 -3.56 -10.45 11.33
C ALA A 16 -2.65 -10.46 12.58
N ALA A 17 -1.54 -11.19 12.53
CA ALA A 17 -0.56 -11.26 13.63
C ALA A 17 0.09 -9.91 13.95
N ILE A 18 0.21 -9.02 12.97
CA ILE A 18 0.77 -7.66 13.12
C ILE A 18 -0.30 -6.56 13.01
N SER A 19 -1.57 -6.91 13.19
CA SER A 19 -2.69 -5.96 13.16
C SER A 19 -2.49 -4.79 14.14
N GLY A 20 -2.93 -3.61 13.72
CA GLY A 20 -2.77 -2.35 14.46
C GLY A 20 -1.46 -1.61 14.20
N ILE A 21 -0.55 -2.17 13.39
CA ILE A 21 0.69 -1.50 13.01
C ILE A 21 0.45 -0.62 11.79
N ALA A 22 0.89 0.63 11.87
CA ALA A 22 1.01 1.52 10.73
C ALA A 22 2.48 1.68 10.33
N ALA A 23 2.74 1.74 9.03
CA ALA A 23 4.07 2.00 8.49
C ALA A 23 3.99 2.92 7.25
N PRO A 24 4.98 3.81 7.04
CA PRO A 24 5.10 4.53 5.79
C PRO A 24 5.40 3.55 4.65
N VAL A 25 4.76 3.75 3.52
CA VAL A 25 4.94 2.89 2.35
C VAL A 25 4.62 3.66 1.08
N THR A 26 5.28 3.32 -0.03
CA THR A 26 4.77 3.65 -1.36
C THR A 26 4.10 2.41 -1.94
N VAL A 27 2.80 2.52 -2.22
CA VAL A 27 2.02 1.48 -2.90
C VAL A 27 1.98 1.81 -4.38
N THR A 28 2.34 0.84 -5.21
CA THR A 28 2.27 0.96 -6.68
C THR A 28 1.28 -0.07 -7.22
N THR A 29 0.30 0.38 -7.98
CA THR A 29 -0.69 -0.46 -8.68
C THR A 29 -0.16 -0.94 -10.02
N GLN A 30 -0.88 -1.84 -10.69
CA GLN A 30 -0.44 -2.43 -11.96
C GLN A 30 -0.34 -1.39 -13.08
N ASP A 31 -1.20 -0.38 -13.09
CA ASP A 31 -1.17 0.76 -14.02
C ASP A 31 -0.08 1.80 -13.73
N LYS A 32 0.79 1.53 -12.73
CA LYS A 32 1.90 2.38 -12.27
C LYS A 32 1.50 3.61 -11.46
N THR A 33 0.24 3.72 -11.06
CA THR A 33 -0.17 4.76 -10.11
C THR A 33 0.47 4.51 -8.74
N ARG A 34 0.97 5.56 -8.09
CA ARG A 34 1.74 5.48 -6.85
C ARG A 34 1.14 6.36 -5.76
N PHE A 35 1.05 5.81 -4.54
CA PHE A 35 0.63 6.51 -3.34
C PHE A 35 1.64 6.31 -2.22
N SER A 36 2.23 7.41 -1.75
CA SER A 36 3.25 7.41 -0.68
C SER A 36 2.65 8.00 0.59
N GLU A 37 2.08 7.13 1.42
CA GLU A 37 1.33 7.46 2.63
C GLU A 37 1.49 6.37 3.69
N ALA A 38 0.81 6.50 4.82
CA ALA A 38 0.72 5.44 5.80
C ALA A 38 -0.14 4.27 5.31
N MET A 39 0.33 3.05 5.55
CA MET A 39 -0.41 1.80 5.42
C MET A 39 -0.67 1.23 6.81
N LEU A 40 -1.85 0.66 7.03
CA LEU A 40 -2.25 0.02 8.28
C LEU A 40 -2.48 -1.47 8.07
N PHE A 41 -1.85 -2.30 8.87
CA PHE A 41 -2.16 -3.73 8.98
C PHE A 41 -3.43 -3.91 9.83
N THR A 42 -4.37 -4.69 9.32
CA THR A 42 -5.61 -5.03 10.01
C THR A 42 -5.76 -6.54 10.17
N HIS A 43 -6.71 -6.96 10.96
CA HIS A 43 -7.04 -8.39 11.13
C HIS A 43 -7.62 -9.05 9.86
N ARG A 44 -7.96 -8.29 8.84
CA ARG A 44 -8.46 -8.78 7.55
C ARG A 44 -7.46 -8.58 6.40
N GLY A 45 -6.49 -7.70 6.59
CA GLY A 45 -5.52 -7.39 5.55
C GLY A 45 -4.89 -6.02 5.70
N LEU A 46 -5.06 -5.14 4.72
CA LEU A 46 -4.42 -3.84 4.66
C LEU A 46 -5.43 -2.71 4.50
N SER A 47 -5.17 -1.61 5.19
CA SER A 47 -5.92 -0.35 5.14
C SER A 47 -4.95 0.84 5.23
N GLY A 48 -5.46 2.01 5.57
CA GLY A 48 -4.70 3.25 5.67
C GLY A 48 -4.66 4.03 4.34
N PRO A 49 -4.27 5.31 4.38
CA PRO A 49 -4.37 6.21 3.23
C PRO A 49 -3.77 5.68 1.93
N ALA A 50 -2.56 5.10 1.98
CA ALA A 50 -1.91 4.54 0.80
C ALA A 50 -2.73 3.41 0.15
N ILE A 51 -3.31 2.53 0.96
CA ILE A 51 -4.11 1.39 0.51
C ILE A 51 -5.48 1.84 -0.01
N LEU A 52 -6.16 2.72 0.72
CA LEU A 52 -7.47 3.22 0.32
C LEU A 52 -7.40 3.93 -1.04
N GLN A 53 -6.39 4.76 -1.26
CA GLN A 53 -6.20 5.43 -2.55
C GLN A 53 -5.86 4.42 -3.66
N ALA A 54 -4.94 3.48 -3.41
CA ALA A 54 -4.56 2.45 -4.37
C ALA A 54 -5.75 1.56 -4.78
N SER A 55 -6.70 1.32 -3.86
CA SER A 55 -7.87 0.48 -4.14
C SER A 55 -8.80 1.03 -5.23
N SER A 56 -8.76 2.33 -5.51
CA SER A 56 -9.52 2.95 -6.60
C SER A 56 -8.95 2.64 -8.00
N TYR A 57 -7.70 2.20 -8.05
CA TYR A 57 -6.95 1.90 -9.28
C TYR A 57 -6.63 0.39 -9.41
N TRP A 58 -7.07 -0.41 -8.44
CA TRP A 58 -6.84 -1.86 -8.45
C TRP A 58 -8.05 -2.61 -8.99
N HIS A 59 -7.79 -3.63 -9.82
CA HIS A 59 -8.79 -4.56 -10.31
C HIS A 59 -8.60 -5.98 -9.74
N PRO A 60 -9.69 -6.75 -9.56
CA PRO A 60 -9.61 -8.11 -9.05
C PRO A 60 -8.60 -8.99 -9.81
N GLY A 61 -7.69 -9.61 -9.05
CA GLY A 61 -6.63 -10.46 -9.59
C GLY A 61 -5.30 -9.75 -9.84
N GLU A 62 -5.26 -8.43 -9.77
CA GLU A 62 -4.01 -7.68 -9.90
C GLU A 62 -3.17 -7.72 -8.63
N ALA A 63 -1.87 -7.62 -8.80
CA ALA A 63 -0.93 -7.43 -7.72
C ALA A 63 -0.70 -5.94 -7.43
N ILE A 64 -0.31 -5.64 -6.20
CA ILE A 64 0.25 -4.35 -5.81
C ILE A 64 1.69 -4.55 -5.32
N THR A 65 2.52 -3.52 -5.46
CA THR A 65 3.89 -3.52 -4.97
C THR A 65 4.02 -2.55 -3.81
N LEU A 66 4.62 -3.01 -2.72
CA LEU A 66 4.91 -2.22 -1.52
C LEU A 66 6.40 -1.88 -1.49
N GLU A 67 6.72 -0.60 -1.42
CA GLU A 67 8.07 -0.08 -1.20
C GLU A 67 8.11 0.60 0.18
N TYR A 68 8.82 -0.01 1.12
CA TYR A 68 9.07 0.57 2.45
C TYR A 68 10.30 1.47 2.45
N LEU A 69 11.35 1.05 1.72
CA LEU A 69 12.60 1.78 1.54
C LEU A 69 13.11 1.59 0.10
N PRO A 70 13.69 2.64 -0.50
CA PRO A 70 14.33 2.50 -1.82
C PRO A 70 15.50 1.49 -1.77
N ALA A 71 15.58 0.61 -2.78
CA ALA A 71 16.61 -0.44 -2.86
C ALA A 71 18.03 0.10 -2.75
N GLU A 72 18.30 1.23 -3.42
CA GLU A 72 19.63 1.88 -3.42
C GLU A 72 20.04 2.32 -2.02
N ARG A 73 19.09 2.85 -1.25
CA ARG A 73 19.31 3.23 0.15
C ARG A 73 19.68 2.03 1.00
N VAL A 74 18.92 0.93 0.89
CA VAL A 74 19.19 -0.31 1.64
C VAL A 74 20.59 -0.83 1.32
N ARG A 75 20.95 -0.90 0.03
CA ARG A 75 22.27 -1.38 -0.40
C ARG A 75 23.39 -0.51 0.12
N SER A 76 23.29 0.80 -0.05
CA SER A 76 24.36 1.73 0.34
C SER A 76 24.57 1.74 1.85
N GLU A 77 23.51 1.84 2.63
CA GLU A 77 23.59 1.88 4.10
C GLU A 77 24.09 0.58 4.70
N LEU A 78 23.60 -0.58 4.26
CA LEU A 78 24.06 -1.88 4.78
C LEU A 78 25.49 -2.21 4.34
N THR A 79 25.88 -1.83 3.13
CA THR A 79 27.27 -1.99 2.69
C THR A 79 28.21 -1.11 3.51
N HIS A 80 27.82 0.11 3.81
CA HIS A 80 28.57 1.01 4.68
C HIS A 80 28.63 0.44 6.12
N ALA A 81 27.49 0.10 6.70
CA ALA A 81 27.40 -0.42 8.07
C ALA A 81 28.14 -1.75 8.25
N ARG A 82 28.23 -2.60 7.23
CA ARG A 82 29.03 -3.84 7.26
C ARG A 82 30.51 -3.58 7.56
N ASN A 83 31.04 -2.43 7.11
CA ASN A 83 32.42 -2.06 7.33
C ASN A 83 32.64 -1.23 8.61
N THR A 84 31.65 -0.42 8.99
CA THR A 84 31.77 0.53 10.12
C THR A 84 31.15 0.00 11.42
N GLU A 85 30.07 -0.78 11.34
CA GLU A 85 29.31 -1.28 12.48
C GLU A 85 29.00 -2.79 12.35
N PRO A 86 30.01 -3.68 12.10
CA PRO A 86 29.75 -5.07 11.76
C PRO A 86 29.00 -5.87 12.81
N LYS A 87 29.04 -5.44 14.08
CA LYS A 87 28.34 -6.10 15.20
C LYS A 87 26.89 -5.67 15.35
N LYS A 88 26.47 -4.56 14.70
CA LYS A 88 25.10 -4.09 14.73
C LYS A 88 24.16 -5.15 14.16
N ARG A 89 22.98 -5.33 14.75
CA ARG A 89 21.98 -6.26 14.24
C ARG A 89 21.25 -5.64 13.05
N VAL A 90 20.89 -6.48 12.10
CA VAL A 90 20.07 -6.06 10.94
C VAL A 90 18.73 -5.51 11.42
N THR A 91 18.12 -6.16 12.42
CA THR A 91 16.86 -5.70 13.03
C THR A 91 16.99 -4.34 13.70
N ASP A 92 18.15 -4.01 14.31
CA ASP A 92 18.37 -2.69 14.93
C ASP A 92 18.46 -1.58 13.85
N TRP A 93 19.03 -1.89 12.70
CA TRP A 93 19.03 -0.99 11.56
C TRP A 93 17.60 -0.84 10.98
N MET A 94 16.86 -1.92 10.82
CA MET A 94 15.50 -1.87 10.25
C MET A 94 14.53 -1.06 11.11
N VAL A 95 14.62 -1.12 12.45
CA VAL A 95 13.71 -0.38 13.34
C VAL A 95 13.92 1.15 13.32
N GLU A 96 14.99 1.62 12.72
CA GLU A 96 15.16 3.06 12.44
C GLU A 96 14.15 3.57 11.40
N TYR A 97 13.58 2.68 10.58
CA TYR A 97 12.66 3.00 9.49
C TYR A 97 11.29 2.37 9.65
N LEU A 98 11.20 1.21 10.29
CA LEU A 98 9.99 0.41 10.36
C LEU A 98 9.62 0.07 11.81
N PRO A 99 8.33 -0.03 12.13
CA PRO A 99 7.88 -0.51 13.44
C PRO A 99 8.48 -1.88 13.79
N GLY A 100 8.85 -2.07 15.07
CA GLY A 100 9.59 -3.26 15.50
C GLY A 100 8.89 -4.60 15.20
N ARG A 101 7.56 -4.67 15.33
CA ARG A 101 6.80 -5.90 14.99
C ARG A 101 6.81 -6.19 13.49
N LEU A 102 6.74 -5.18 12.64
CA LEU A 102 6.87 -5.33 11.18
C LEU A 102 8.29 -5.74 10.81
N THR A 103 9.29 -5.13 11.45
CA THR A 103 10.70 -5.54 11.30
C THR A 103 10.90 -7.02 11.65
N ALA A 104 10.35 -7.47 12.77
CA ALA A 104 10.48 -8.87 13.21
C ALA A 104 9.80 -9.84 12.23
N ASP A 105 8.64 -9.47 11.70
CA ASP A 105 7.90 -10.23 10.70
C ASP A 105 8.69 -10.37 9.39
N ILE A 106 9.15 -9.25 8.82
CA ILE A 106 9.93 -9.25 7.57
C ILE A 106 11.24 -10.02 7.76
N PHE A 107 11.95 -9.77 8.86
CA PHE A 107 13.24 -10.43 9.13
C PHE A 107 13.10 -11.93 9.34
N GLY A 108 12.06 -12.36 10.06
CA GLY A 108 11.75 -13.77 10.30
C GLY A 108 11.47 -14.55 9.01
N GLU A 109 10.76 -13.93 8.05
CA GLU A 109 10.50 -14.51 6.73
C GLU A 109 11.79 -14.76 5.93
N MET A 110 12.77 -13.88 6.07
CA MET A 110 13.96 -13.90 5.22
C MET A 110 15.02 -14.92 5.65
N GLY A 111 15.02 -15.39 6.91
CA GLY A 111 15.98 -16.35 7.43
C GLY A 111 17.44 -15.88 7.39
N LEU A 112 17.66 -14.57 7.47
CA LEU A 112 18.99 -13.96 7.43
C LEU A 112 19.69 -14.06 8.80
N ARG A 113 21.03 -14.00 8.79
CA ARG A 113 21.83 -13.81 10.00
C ARG A 113 21.67 -12.38 10.52
N ASN A 114 21.49 -12.22 11.84
CA ASN A 114 21.14 -10.92 12.43
C ASN A 114 22.35 -10.06 12.81
N GLN A 115 23.49 -10.23 12.16
CA GLN A 115 24.64 -9.32 12.29
C GLN A 115 25.02 -8.79 10.91
N ILE A 116 25.06 -7.46 10.77
CA ILE A 116 25.32 -6.79 9.49
C ILE A 116 26.68 -7.23 8.88
N GLY A 117 27.70 -7.41 9.72
CA GLY A 117 29.02 -7.88 9.28
C GLY A 117 29.05 -9.28 8.67
N THR A 118 27.98 -10.08 8.88
CA THR A 118 27.88 -11.44 8.33
C THR A 118 27.06 -11.55 7.06
N LEU A 119 26.46 -10.43 6.62
CA LEU A 119 25.65 -10.39 5.39
C LEU A 119 26.57 -10.49 4.16
N SER A 120 26.22 -11.38 3.25
CA SER A 120 26.77 -11.39 1.90
C SER A 120 26.13 -10.27 1.04
N ASN A 121 26.71 -9.96 -0.11
CA ASN A 121 26.08 -9.05 -1.06
C ASN A 121 24.70 -9.57 -1.50
N ALA A 122 24.56 -10.87 -1.70
CA ALA A 122 23.28 -11.50 -2.03
C ALA A 122 22.23 -11.33 -0.93
N ASP A 123 22.62 -11.38 0.35
CA ASP A 123 21.71 -11.11 1.47
C ASP A 123 21.25 -9.66 1.48
N ILE A 124 22.15 -8.72 1.24
CA ILE A 124 21.83 -7.28 1.12
C ILE A 124 20.90 -7.04 -0.07
N ASP A 125 21.15 -7.67 -1.22
CA ASP A 125 20.28 -7.53 -2.40
C ASP A 125 18.88 -8.11 -2.14
N ARG A 126 18.78 -9.28 -1.51
CA ARG A 126 17.49 -9.88 -1.12
C ARG A 126 16.72 -8.98 -0.16
N LEU A 127 17.39 -8.38 0.83
CA LEU A 127 16.74 -7.46 1.76
C LEU A 127 16.33 -6.16 1.06
N ALA A 128 17.17 -5.63 0.17
CA ALA A 128 16.85 -4.47 -0.64
C ALA A 128 15.61 -4.70 -1.52
N GLU A 129 15.54 -5.83 -2.21
CA GLU A 129 14.37 -6.23 -3.01
C GLU A 129 13.13 -6.39 -2.15
N ARG A 130 13.25 -7.09 -0.99
CA ARG A 130 12.12 -7.29 -0.07
C ARG A 130 11.55 -5.99 0.48
N LEU A 131 12.39 -4.98 0.72
CA LEU A 131 11.97 -3.68 1.26
C LEU A 131 11.52 -2.69 0.18
N SER A 132 11.95 -2.85 -1.07
CA SER A 132 11.65 -1.91 -2.16
C SER A 132 10.60 -2.40 -3.16
N ALA A 133 10.40 -3.72 -3.28
CA ALA A 133 9.59 -4.31 -4.35
C ALA A 133 8.75 -5.51 -3.88
N HIS A 134 8.21 -5.44 -2.66
CA HIS A 134 7.37 -6.50 -2.11
C HIS A 134 6.03 -6.57 -2.83
N THR A 135 5.90 -7.51 -3.74
CA THR A 135 4.67 -7.73 -4.51
C THR A 135 3.72 -8.67 -3.77
N ILE A 136 2.47 -8.25 -3.62
CA ILE A 136 1.38 -9.02 -3.01
C ILE A 136 0.11 -8.89 -3.85
N SER A 137 -0.74 -9.92 -3.79
CA SER A 137 -2.02 -9.91 -4.51
C SER A 137 -3.18 -9.91 -3.53
N PRO A 138 -3.93 -8.80 -3.41
CA PRO A 138 -5.16 -8.79 -2.62
C PRO A 138 -6.16 -9.83 -3.17
N THR A 139 -6.85 -10.52 -2.27
CA THR A 139 -7.89 -11.49 -2.65
C THR A 139 -9.17 -10.76 -3.05
N ALA A 140 -9.51 -9.69 -2.32
CA ALA A 140 -10.69 -8.87 -2.53
C ALA A 140 -10.54 -7.53 -1.77
N THR A 141 -11.62 -6.75 -1.74
CA THR A 141 -11.79 -5.59 -0.86
C THR A 141 -12.83 -5.90 0.21
N GLU A 142 -12.90 -5.08 1.27
CA GLU A 142 -13.96 -5.21 2.30
C GLU A 142 -15.36 -4.81 1.79
N GLY A 143 -15.46 -4.26 0.57
CA GLY A 143 -16.70 -3.91 -0.08
C GLY A 143 -17.41 -2.68 0.49
N TYR A 144 -18.66 -2.49 0.12
CA TYR A 144 -19.44 -1.28 0.40
C TYR A 144 -19.59 -0.93 1.89
N ARG A 145 -19.50 -1.89 2.80
CA ARG A 145 -19.70 -1.65 4.24
C ARG A 145 -18.59 -0.81 4.86
N THR A 146 -17.42 -0.81 4.25
CA THR A 146 -16.22 -0.15 4.76
C THR A 146 -15.61 0.83 3.75
N ALA A 147 -16.12 0.86 2.52
CA ALA A 147 -15.71 1.82 1.51
C ALA A 147 -16.09 3.25 1.94
N GLU A 148 -15.13 4.17 1.84
CA GLU A 148 -15.39 5.59 2.10
C GLU A 148 -16.12 6.29 0.95
N VAL A 149 -15.90 5.82 -0.29
CA VAL A 149 -16.58 6.29 -1.48
C VAL A 149 -16.84 5.14 -2.45
N THR A 150 -17.82 5.32 -3.33
CA THR A 150 -18.12 4.40 -4.44
C THR A 150 -17.36 4.80 -5.69
N VAL A 151 -16.81 3.84 -6.42
CA VAL A 151 -16.26 4.02 -7.78
C VAL A 151 -17.32 3.62 -8.78
N GLY A 152 -17.45 4.40 -9.86
CA GLY A 152 -18.51 4.25 -10.84
C GLY A 152 -19.72 5.12 -10.53
N GLY A 153 -20.55 5.34 -11.51
CA GLY A 153 -21.72 6.20 -11.41
C GLY A 153 -22.18 6.72 -12.77
N VAL A 154 -22.86 7.86 -12.77
CA VAL A 154 -23.27 8.54 -14.00
C VAL A 154 -22.04 9.11 -14.69
N ASN A 155 -21.83 8.71 -15.96
CA ASN A 155 -20.68 9.13 -16.76
C ASN A 155 -20.63 10.66 -16.91
N THR A 156 -19.51 11.26 -16.52
CA THR A 156 -19.30 12.72 -16.62
C THR A 156 -19.37 13.26 -18.04
N ASP A 157 -19.03 12.47 -19.05
CA ASP A 157 -19.14 12.85 -20.47
C ASP A 157 -20.59 13.05 -20.91
N GLU A 158 -21.55 12.46 -20.22
CA GLU A 158 -22.98 12.60 -20.47
C GLU A 158 -23.62 13.77 -19.71
N LEU A 159 -22.85 14.52 -18.92
CA LEU A 159 -23.30 15.64 -18.13
C LEU A 159 -22.76 16.98 -18.66
N SER A 160 -23.57 18.01 -18.54
CA SER A 160 -23.13 19.40 -18.73
C SER A 160 -22.25 19.84 -17.56
N SER A 161 -21.00 20.19 -17.80
CA SER A 161 -20.09 20.70 -16.77
C SER A 161 -20.54 22.06 -16.14
N LYS A 162 -21.51 22.76 -16.75
CA LYS A 162 -22.02 24.02 -16.25
C LYS A 162 -23.27 23.89 -15.39
N THR A 163 -24.16 22.95 -15.75
CA THR A 163 -25.48 22.82 -15.14
C THR A 163 -25.69 21.49 -14.44
N MET A 164 -24.82 20.51 -14.65
CA MET A 164 -24.98 19.11 -14.22
C MET A 164 -26.21 18.41 -14.84
N GLU A 165 -26.76 18.98 -15.89
CA GLU A 165 -27.87 18.42 -16.66
C GLU A 165 -27.38 17.31 -17.57
N SER A 166 -28.18 16.26 -17.71
CA SER A 166 -27.94 15.19 -18.67
C SER A 166 -27.98 15.71 -20.11
N LYS A 167 -26.98 15.36 -20.91
CA LYS A 167 -26.99 15.62 -22.36
C LYS A 167 -27.92 14.67 -23.12
N LEU A 168 -28.38 13.59 -22.46
CA LEU A 168 -29.24 12.56 -23.05
C LEU A 168 -30.72 12.78 -22.76
N CYS A 169 -31.05 13.49 -21.65
CA CYS A 169 -32.42 13.71 -21.20
C CYS A 169 -32.55 15.12 -20.63
N GLU A 170 -33.26 16.00 -21.37
CA GLU A 170 -33.52 17.38 -20.98
C GLU A 170 -34.30 17.42 -19.66
N GLY A 171 -33.92 18.35 -18.78
CA GLY A 171 -34.55 18.56 -17.48
C GLY A 171 -34.12 17.54 -16.40
N LEU A 172 -33.22 16.56 -16.70
CA LEU A 172 -32.69 15.61 -15.75
C LEU A 172 -31.28 16.04 -15.26
N TYR A 173 -31.12 16.17 -13.95
CA TYR A 173 -29.87 16.62 -13.33
C TYR A 173 -29.32 15.56 -12.39
N PHE A 174 -27.96 15.42 -12.35
CA PHE A 174 -27.26 14.53 -11.44
C PHE A 174 -26.23 15.31 -10.66
N ILE A 175 -26.24 15.21 -9.32
CA ILE A 175 -25.30 15.89 -8.42
C ILE A 175 -24.85 14.95 -7.29
N GLY A 176 -23.67 15.23 -6.72
CA GLY A 176 -23.12 14.46 -5.61
C GLY A 176 -22.51 13.14 -6.04
N GLU A 177 -22.43 12.18 -5.12
CA GLU A 177 -21.67 10.92 -5.26
C GLU A 177 -22.21 9.97 -6.34
N VAL A 178 -23.41 10.21 -6.86
CA VAL A 178 -23.96 9.44 -7.98
C VAL A 178 -23.22 9.69 -9.29
N VAL A 179 -22.52 10.81 -9.41
CA VAL A 179 -21.66 11.13 -10.55
C VAL A 179 -20.35 10.35 -10.44
N ASP A 180 -19.88 9.78 -11.57
CA ASP A 180 -18.62 9.01 -11.59
C ASP A 180 -17.39 9.92 -11.46
N VAL A 181 -17.20 10.45 -10.26
CA VAL A 181 -16.02 11.23 -9.86
C VAL A 181 -15.53 10.70 -8.52
N THR A 182 -14.32 10.16 -8.50
CA THR A 182 -13.68 9.71 -7.27
C THR A 182 -12.44 10.54 -6.99
N GLY A 183 -12.51 11.39 -5.98
CA GLY A 183 -11.39 12.18 -5.48
C GLY A 183 -10.48 11.34 -4.55
N TRP A 184 -9.28 11.84 -4.33
CA TRP A 184 -8.36 11.26 -3.34
C TRP A 184 -8.86 11.54 -1.92
N LEU A 185 -8.23 10.86 -0.92
CA LEU A 185 -8.45 11.17 0.49
C LEU A 185 -8.11 12.64 0.80
N GLY A 186 -8.85 13.24 1.75
CA GLY A 186 -8.66 14.64 2.14
C GLY A 186 -9.86 15.54 1.89
N GLY A 187 -11.06 14.97 1.76
CA GLY A 187 -12.31 15.73 1.65
C GLY A 187 -12.73 16.11 0.22
N TYR A 188 -11.95 15.71 -0.80
CA TYR A 188 -12.26 16.02 -2.22
C TYR A 188 -13.59 15.42 -2.69
N ASN A 189 -14.04 14.32 -2.06
CA ASN A 189 -15.29 13.65 -2.41
C ASN A 189 -16.54 14.35 -1.87
N PHE A 190 -16.39 15.42 -1.07
CA PHE A 190 -17.50 16.21 -0.51
C PHE A 190 -17.71 17.54 -1.20
N GLN A 191 -16.99 17.83 -2.27
CA GLN A 191 -17.04 19.10 -3.01
C GLN A 191 -17.98 19.06 -4.21
#